data_199e60cf439ebb968aed9e8881e77365
#
_entry.id   199e60cf439ebb968aed9e8881e77365
#
_cell.length_a   1.000
_cell.length_b   1.000
_cell.length_c   1.000
_cell.angle_alpha   90.00
_cell.angle_beta   90.00
_cell.angle_gamma   90.00
#
_symmetry.space_group_name_H-M   'P 1'
#
loop_
_entity.id
_entity.type
_entity.pdbx_description
1 polymer ?
#
loop_
_entity_poly.entity_id
_entity_poly.type
_entity_poly.pdbx_seq_one_letter_code
_entity_poly.pdbx_strand_id
1 'polypeptide(L)'
;MSKKNNSKKILEIVSSPIEENDLLIETKEDLYDAPQSLVHHLIELRTRLIYCFAAFGVAVAIAYAFAEPLFEFLVRPLTELLKGQDRKLIYTGLTEAFLTYLKVALFAGFFATFPVFASQAWGFISPGLYRQEKRVFLPFLISTPLLFFCGAAFAYYVVFPNAYAFFLSFESPATETMLAIQLEAKVNEYLSFVMRLILAFGICFELPVILSLLGRAGFLTSRGLMERWRIAVVIIFTLSAIITPPDIFSMVALALPMILLYGISIVMVRLIERNH
;
A
#
# COMPACT_ATOMS: atom_id res chain seq x y z
N MET A 1 -64.33 14.24 43.78
CA MET A 1 -64.06 15.28 42.78
C MET A 1 -62.59 15.27 42.28
N SER A 2 -61.81 14.20 42.46
CA SER A 2 -60.37 14.18 42.19
C SER A 2 -59.94 13.37 40.92
N LYS A 3 -60.76 12.57 40.27
CA LYS A 3 -60.39 11.71 39.12
C LYS A 3 -60.54 12.39 37.78
N LYS A 4 -61.25 13.53 37.66
CA LYS A 4 -61.47 14.20 36.34
C LYS A 4 -60.37 15.15 35.91
N ASN A 5 -59.45 15.50 36.83
CA ASN A 5 -58.37 16.43 36.55
C ASN A 5 -57.10 15.76 35.98
N ASN A 6 -56.93 14.45 36.23
CA ASN A 6 -55.78 13.71 35.74
C ASN A 6 -55.91 13.31 34.27
N SER A 7 -57.16 13.09 33.80
CA SER A 7 -57.41 12.71 32.40
C SER A 7 -57.20 13.87 31.40
N LYS A 8 -57.41 15.12 31.82
CA LYS A 8 -57.18 16.31 31.02
C LYS A 8 -55.67 16.61 30.85
N LYS A 9 -54.88 16.35 31.91
CA LYS A 9 -53.43 16.55 31.88
C LYS A 9 -52.72 15.53 31.01
N ILE A 10 -53.24 14.31 30.91
CA ILE A 10 -52.72 13.26 30.03
C ILE A 10 -53.01 13.56 28.54
N LEU A 11 -54.17 14.15 28.26
CA LEU A 11 -54.56 14.54 26.87
C LEU A 11 -53.80 15.77 26.35
N GLU A 12 -53.36 16.67 27.24
CA GLU A 12 -52.53 17.83 26.85
C GLU A 12 -51.09 17.47 26.56
N ILE A 13 -50.55 16.39 27.17
CA ILE A 13 -49.18 15.91 26.94
C ILE A 13 -49.08 15.16 25.58
N VAL A 14 -50.15 14.54 25.10
CA VAL A 14 -50.20 13.74 23.88
C VAL A 14 -50.42 14.60 22.61
N SER A 15 -50.72 15.88 22.72
CA SER A 15 -51.07 16.76 21.60
C SER A 15 -50.04 17.85 21.28
N SER A 16 -48.81 17.75 21.81
CA SER A 16 -47.79 18.72 21.47
C SER A 16 -47.06 18.34 20.13
N PRO A 17 -46.98 19.28 19.19
CA PRO A 17 -46.31 19.02 17.87
C PRO A 17 -44.79 18.76 18.00
N ILE A 18 -44.25 18.89 19.21
CA ILE A 18 -42.81 18.73 19.50
C ILE A 18 -42.42 17.24 19.60
N GLU A 19 -43.33 16.39 20.16
CA GLU A 19 -43.05 14.95 20.32
C GLU A 19 -43.03 14.17 18.98
N GLU A 20 -43.85 14.59 18.01
CA GLU A 20 -43.89 13.91 16.69
C GLU A 20 -42.63 14.19 15.88
N ASN A 21 -42.05 15.38 15.99
CA ASN A 21 -40.79 15.74 15.35
C ASN A 21 -39.59 15.10 16.03
N ASP A 22 -39.58 14.97 17.35
CA ASP A 22 -38.51 14.32 18.09
C ASP A 22 -38.51 12.79 17.86
N LEU A 23 -39.71 12.17 17.81
CA LEU A 23 -39.86 10.75 17.41
C LEU A 23 -39.45 10.50 15.97
N LEU A 24 -39.66 11.43 15.04
CA LEU A 24 -39.24 11.34 13.66
C LEU A 24 -37.72 11.58 13.52
N ILE A 25 -37.11 12.33 14.41
CA ILE A 25 -35.67 12.55 14.45
C ILE A 25 -34.98 11.32 15.07
N GLU A 26 -35.47 10.80 16.19
CA GLU A 26 -34.96 9.56 16.80
C GLU A 26 -35.08 8.36 15.85
N THR A 27 -36.25 8.18 15.19
CA THR A 27 -36.43 7.10 14.20
C THR A 27 -35.55 7.28 12.95
N LYS A 28 -35.20 8.52 12.57
CA LYS A 28 -34.26 8.76 11.50
C LYS A 28 -32.80 8.49 11.92
N GLU A 29 -32.43 8.84 13.15
CA GLU A 29 -31.09 8.54 13.67
C GLU A 29 -30.90 7.03 13.89
N ASP A 30 -31.89 6.31 14.42
CA ASP A 30 -31.85 4.85 14.58
C ASP A 30 -31.84 4.10 13.24
N LEU A 31 -32.49 4.62 12.19
CA LEU A 31 -32.42 4.06 10.84
C LEU A 31 -31.05 4.29 10.18
N TYR A 32 -30.33 5.33 10.59
CA TYR A 32 -28.96 5.61 10.12
C TYR A 32 -27.89 4.83 10.89
N ASP A 33 -28.17 4.40 12.12
CA ASP A 33 -27.26 3.62 12.97
C ASP A 33 -27.51 2.10 12.93
N ALA A 34 -28.46 1.63 12.13
CA ALA A 34 -28.61 0.20 11.88
C ALA A 34 -27.30 -0.37 11.34
N PRO A 35 -26.72 -1.44 11.93
CA PRO A 35 -25.52 -2.07 11.43
C PRO A 35 -25.75 -2.44 9.97
N GLN A 36 -24.97 -1.84 9.07
CA GLN A 36 -25.07 -2.14 7.64
C GLN A 36 -24.97 -3.66 7.47
N SER A 37 -25.99 -4.27 6.87
CA SER A 37 -26.00 -5.71 6.71
C SER A 37 -24.71 -6.14 5.98
N LEU A 38 -24.12 -7.28 6.36
CA LEU A 38 -22.93 -7.82 5.72
C LEU A 38 -23.08 -7.86 4.18
N VAL A 39 -24.32 -8.06 3.71
CA VAL A 39 -24.68 -8.05 2.28
C VAL A 39 -24.43 -6.67 1.65
N HIS A 40 -24.82 -5.58 2.34
CA HIS A 40 -24.59 -4.23 1.84
C HIS A 40 -23.09 -3.92 1.72
N HIS A 41 -22.31 -4.32 2.71
CA HIS A 41 -20.85 -4.16 2.71
C HIS A 41 -20.17 -4.95 1.57
N LEU A 42 -20.66 -6.17 1.28
CA LEU A 42 -20.20 -6.97 0.13
C LEU A 42 -20.55 -6.33 -1.23
N ILE A 43 -21.74 -5.73 -1.35
CA ILE A 43 -22.17 -5.02 -2.56
C ILE A 43 -21.27 -3.78 -2.78
N GLU A 44 -20.97 -3.05 -1.71
CA GLU A 44 -20.06 -1.91 -1.74
C GLU A 44 -18.65 -2.32 -2.17
N LEU A 45 -18.11 -3.39 -1.59
CA LEU A 45 -16.80 -3.94 -1.97
C LEU A 45 -16.75 -4.29 -3.46
N ARG A 46 -17.78 -5.00 -3.96
CA ARG A 46 -17.88 -5.35 -5.38
C ARG A 46 -17.83 -4.12 -6.28
N THR A 47 -18.61 -3.11 -5.95
CA THR A 47 -18.70 -1.88 -6.75
C THR A 47 -17.35 -1.14 -6.78
N ARG A 48 -16.70 -0.99 -5.63
CA ARG A 48 -15.37 -0.37 -5.51
C ARG A 48 -14.31 -1.14 -6.28
N LEU A 49 -14.36 -2.47 -6.21
CA LEU A 49 -13.44 -3.34 -6.94
C LEU A 49 -13.60 -3.18 -8.46
N ILE A 50 -14.84 -3.09 -8.97
CA ILE A 50 -15.12 -2.84 -10.39
C ILE A 50 -14.49 -1.50 -10.82
N TYR A 51 -14.64 -0.42 -10.05
CA TYR A 51 -14.00 0.86 -10.35
C TYR A 51 -12.47 0.76 -10.38
N CYS A 52 -11.87 0.05 -9.43
CA CYS A 52 -10.42 -0.19 -9.41
C CYS A 52 -9.95 -0.94 -10.66
N PHE A 53 -10.61 -2.04 -11.02
CA PHE A 53 -10.25 -2.82 -12.20
C PHE A 53 -10.50 -2.09 -13.51
N ALA A 54 -11.57 -1.30 -13.61
CA ALA A 54 -11.82 -0.48 -14.79
C ALA A 54 -10.73 0.59 -14.96
N ALA A 55 -10.40 1.33 -13.90
CA ALA A 55 -9.32 2.31 -13.91
C ALA A 55 -7.96 1.66 -14.26
N PHE A 56 -7.67 0.51 -13.67
CA PHE A 56 -6.46 -0.26 -13.95
C PHE A 56 -6.39 -0.70 -15.41
N GLY A 57 -7.48 -1.27 -15.97
CA GLY A 57 -7.52 -1.67 -17.38
C GLY A 57 -7.25 -0.53 -18.34
N VAL A 58 -7.86 0.64 -18.10
CA VAL A 58 -7.60 1.85 -18.89
C VAL A 58 -6.13 2.30 -18.76
N ALA A 59 -5.61 2.33 -17.54
CA ALA A 59 -4.22 2.74 -17.29
C ALA A 59 -3.23 1.77 -17.94
N VAL A 60 -3.48 0.46 -17.89
CA VAL A 60 -2.64 -0.55 -18.58
C VAL A 60 -2.66 -0.36 -20.09
N ALA A 61 -3.83 -0.10 -20.69
CA ALA A 61 -3.93 0.15 -22.13
C ALA A 61 -3.11 1.39 -22.55
N ILE A 62 -3.18 2.48 -21.75
CA ILE A 62 -2.37 3.67 -21.95
C ILE A 62 -0.89 3.36 -21.74
N ALA A 63 -0.53 2.69 -20.63
CA ALA A 63 0.86 2.35 -20.32
C ALA A 63 1.49 1.44 -21.38
N TYR A 64 0.71 0.56 -22.01
CA TYR A 64 1.20 -0.29 -23.10
C TYR A 64 1.59 0.53 -24.34
N ALA A 65 0.87 1.60 -24.66
CA ALA A 65 1.26 2.51 -25.75
C ALA A 65 2.59 3.24 -25.46
N PHE A 66 2.98 3.37 -24.20
CA PHE A 66 4.24 3.96 -23.74
C PHE A 66 5.20 2.91 -23.14
N ALA A 67 5.07 1.64 -23.52
CA ALA A 67 5.84 0.56 -22.91
C ALA A 67 7.35 0.69 -23.15
N GLU A 68 7.77 1.20 -24.32
CA GLU A 68 9.18 1.39 -24.67
C GLU A 68 9.88 2.42 -23.76
N PRO A 69 9.42 3.68 -23.63
CA PRO A 69 10.04 4.64 -22.71
C PRO A 69 9.95 4.21 -21.24
N LEU A 70 8.90 3.48 -20.84
CA LEU A 70 8.80 2.92 -19.50
C LEU A 70 9.86 1.82 -19.25
N PHE A 71 10.09 0.97 -20.24
CA PHE A 71 11.16 -0.02 -20.21
C PHE A 71 12.53 0.66 -20.09
N GLU A 72 12.82 1.66 -20.92
CA GLU A 72 14.06 2.43 -20.86
C GLU A 72 14.27 3.07 -19.49
N PHE A 73 13.23 3.64 -18.90
CA PHE A 73 13.28 4.19 -17.54
C PHE A 73 13.67 3.12 -16.52
N LEU A 74 13.07 1.93 -16.56
CA LEU A 74 13.38 0.85 -15.62
C LEU A 74 14.79 0.27 -15.80
N VAL A 75 15.33 0.29 -17.02
CA VAL A 75 16.68 -0.23 -17.34
C VAL A 75 17.77 0.83 -17.10
N ARG A 76 17.42 2.09 -17.03
CA ARG A 76 18.35 3.20 -16.89
C ARG A 76 19.38 3.05 -15.76
N PRO A 77 19.02 2.64 -14.52
CA PRO A 77 20.01 2.45 -13.45
C PRO A 77 21.06 1.40 -13.79
N LEU A 78 20.65 0.35 -14.50
CA LEU A 78 21.59 -0.67 -14.98
C LEU A 78 22.56 -0.11 -16.01
N THR A 79 22.05 0.64 -17.00
CA THR A 79 22.89 1.23 -18.05
C THR A 79 23.89 2.24 -17.47
N GLU A 80 23.51 2.95 -16.41
CA GLU A 80 24.39 3.89 -15.70
C GLU A 80 25.54 3.17 -14.97
N LEU A 81 25.27 2.02 -14.37
CA LEU A 81 26.28 1.21 -13.68
C LEU A 81 27.22 0.49 -14.64
N LEU A 82 26.75 0.14 -15.84
CA LEU A 82 27.52 -0.57 -16.86
C LEU A 82 28.21 0.37 -17.89
N LYS A 83 28.20 1.68 -17.65
CA LYS A 83 28.86 2.66 -18.55
C LYS A 83 30.31 2.30 -18.77
N GLY A 84 30.69 2.18 -20.06
CA GLY A 84 32.07 1.82 -20.49
C GLY A 84 32.33 0.32 -20.65
N GLN A 85 31.35 -0.53 -20.44
CA GLN A 85 31.42 -1.97 -20.70
C GLN A 85 30.53 -2.30 -21.90
N ASP A 86 31.05 -3.07 -22.84
CA ASP A 86 30.28 -3.54 -24.03
C ASP A 86 29.37 -4.71 -23.64
N ARG A 87 28.37 -4.43 -22.78
CA ARG A 87 27.41 -5.41 -22.24
C ARG A 87 26.04 -5.21 -22.83
N LYS A 88 25.35 -6.31 -23.02
CA LYS A 88 24.00 -6.35 -23.60
C LYS A 88 23.06 -7.11 -22.68
N LEU A 89 21.83 -6.64 -22.57
CA LEU A 89 20.72 -7.43 -22.05
C LEU A 89 20.31 -8.45 -23.11
N ILE A 90 20.13 -9.71 -22.72
CA ILE A 90 19.79 -10.79 -23.63
C ILE A 90 18.35 -11.25 -23.43
N TYR A 91 17.67 -11.54 -24.55
CA TYR A 91 16.43 -12.30 -24.55
C TYR A 91 16.77 -13.76 -24.85
N THR A 92 16.16 -14.69 -24.11
CA THR A 92 16.37 -16.13 -24.29
C THR A 92 15.18 -16.84 -24.92
N GLY A 93 14.03 -16.19 -24.98
CA GLY A 93 12.80 -16.73 -25.56
C GLY A 93 12.18 -15.82 -26.61
N LEU A 94 11.54 -16.40 -27.64
CA LEU A 94 10.88 -15.67 -28.72
C LEU A 94 9.77 -14.74 -28.24
N THR A 95 9.00 -15.18 -27.24
CA THR A 95 7.87 -14.41 -26.67
C THR A 95 8.29 -13.51 -25.51
N GLU A 96 9.54 -13.60 -25.08
CA GLU A 96 10.03 -12.91 -23.89
C GLU A 96 9.93 -11.39 -24.03
N ALA A 97 10.26 -10.83 -25.20
CA ALA A 97 10.16 -9.41 -25.47
C ALA A 97 8.71 -8.91 -25.31
N PHE A 98 7.74 -9.59 -25.92
CA PHE A 98 6.33 -9.22 -25.84
C PHE A 98 5.83 -9.27 -24.38
N LEU A 99 6.11 -10.39 -23.69
CA LEU A 99 5.69 -10.56 -22.30
C LEU A 99 6.34 -9.54 -21.36
N THR A 100 7.55 -9.13 -21.67
CA THR A 100 8.26 -8.09 -20.90
C THR A 100 7.58 -6.73 -21.04
N TYR A 101 7.24 -6.29 -22.25
CA TYR A 101 6.49 -5.04 -22.43
C TYR A 101 5.10 -5.09 -21.79
N LEU A 102 4.43 -6.24 -21.85
CA LEU A 102 3.14 -6.43 -21.15
C LEU A 102 3.31 -6.32 -19.62
N LYS A 103 4.34 -6.93 -19.04
CA LYS A 103 4.65 -6.81 -17.62
C LYS A 103 4.95 -5.37 -17.20
N VAL A 104 5.73 -4.64 -18.01
CA VAL A 104 6.04 -3.23 -17.77
C VAL A 104 4.76 -2.39 -17.81
N ALA A 105 3.86 -2.64 -18.78
CA ALA A 105 2.59 -1.93 -18.87
C ALA A 105 1.66 -2.24 -17.66
N LEU A 106 1.58 -3.50 -17.22
CA LEU A 106 0.83 -3.88 -16.02
C LEU A 106 1.40 -3.20 -14.77
N PHE A 107 2.72 -3.19 -14.62
CA PHE A 107 3.41 -2.54 -13.52
C PHE A 107 3.13 -1.03 -13.51
N ALA A 108 3.34 -0.34 -14.63
CA ALA A 108 3.12 1.10 -14.74
C ALA A 108 1.64 1.46 -14.57
N GLY A 109 0.71 0.66 -15.13
CA GLY A 109 -0.71 0.79 -14.92
C GLY A 109 -1.12 0.71 -13.45
N PHE A 110 -0.55 -0.24 -12.69
CA PHE A 110 -0.77 -0.34 -11.25
C PHE A 110 -0.27 0.90 -10.51
N PHE A 111 0.93 1.39 -10.84
CA PHE A 111 1.47 2.62 -10.27
C PHE A 111 0.59 3.83 -10.53
N ALA A 112 0.17 4.02 -11.79
CA ALA A 112 -0.69 5.14 -12.17
C ALA A 112 -2.05 5.11 -11.45
N THR A 113 -2.59 3.91 -11.19
CA THR A 113 -3.90 3.73 -10.54
C THR A 113 -3.81 3.54 -9.04
N PHE A 114 -2.62 3.48 -8.45
CA PHE A 114 -2.47 3.29 -7.01
C PHE A 114 -3.26 4.32 -6.17
N PRO A 115 -3.29 5.63 -6.50
CA PRO A 115 -4.13 6.60 -5.78
C PRO A 115 -5.61 6.26 -5.82
N VAL A 116 -6.08 5.67 -6.93
CA VAL A 116 -7.47 5.21 -7.06
C VAL A 116 -7.70 4.01 -6.14
N PHE A 117 -6.81 3.00 -6.18
CA PHE A 117 -6.88 1.85 -5.28
C PHE A 117 -6.89 2.29 -3.81
N ALA A 118 -5.96 3.17 -3.44
CA ALA A 118 -5.89 3.74 -2.09
C ALA A 118 -7.20 4.43 -1.70
N SER A 119 -7.75 5.30 -2.55
CA SER A 119 -8.99 6.02 -2.26
C SER A 119 -10.19 5.08 -2.10
N GLN A 120 -10.29 4.04 -2.93
CA GLN A 120 -11.36 3.05 -2.83
C GLN A 120 -11.21 2.16 -1.58
N ALA A 121 -9.97 1.73 -1.26
CA ALA A 121 -9.68 0.98 -0.04
C ALA A 121 -10.01 1.81 1.22
N TRP A 122 -9.56 3.05 1.26
CA TRP A 122 -9.88 3.97 2.34
C TRP A 122 -11.38 4.25 2.46
N GLY A 123 -12.07 4.48 1.35
CA GLY A 123 -13.53 4.67 1.34
C GLY A 123 -14.29 3.44 1.84
N PHE A 124 -13.75 2.22 1.65
CA PHE A 124 -14.33 0.98 2.16
C PHE A 124 -14.13 0.81 3.68
N ILE A 125 -12.98 1.22 4.20
CA ILE A 125 -12.64 1.11 5.64
C ILE A 125 -13.32 2.22 6.45
N SER A 126 -13.52 3.39 5.86
CA SER A 126 -14.02 4.61 6.51
C SER A 126 -15.37 4.48 7.22
N PRO A 127 -16.40 3.77 6.70
CA PRO A 127 -17.70 3.63 7.41
C PRO A 127 -17.60 2.88 8.72
N GLY A 128 -16.61 1.99 8.88
CA GLY A 128 -16.35 1.24 10.10
C GLY A 128 -15.59 2.04 11.17
N LEU A 129 -15.01 3.15 10.81
CA LEU A 129 -14.12 3.94 11.65
C LEU A 129 -14.69 5.36 11.88
N TYR A 130 -15.60 5.55 12.80
CA TYR A 130 -16.12 6.82 13.30
C TYR A 130 -16.63 7.84 12.25
N ARG A 131 -17.97 8.02 12.20
CA ARG A 131 -18.67 9.02 11.38
C ARG A 131 -18.31 10.49 11.69
N GLN A 132 -17.72 10.79 12.83
CA GLN A 132 -17.58 12.18 13.32
C GLN A 132 -16.28 12.88 12.90
N GLU A 133 -15.27 12.19 12.34
CA GLU A 133 -13.96 12.78 12.09
C GLU A 133 -13.49 12.69 10.63
N LYS A 134 -14.29 13.10 9.66
CA LYS A 134 -13.88 13.18 8.23
C LYS A 134 -12.59 14.01 8.02
N ARG A 135 -12.35 15.00 8.86
CA ARG A 135 -11.14 15.85 8.79
C ARG A 135 -9.85 15.09 9.11
N VAL A 136 -9.93 14.05 9.92
CA VAL A 136 -8.78 13.24 10.31
C VAL A 136 -8.43 12.20 9.25
N PHE A 137 -9.41 11.81 8.46
CA PHE A 137 -9.25 10.85 7.39
C PHE A 137 -8.45 11.39 6.18
N LEU A 138 -8.60 12.69 5.88
CA LEU A 138 -7.96 13.31 4.72
C LEU A 138 -6.42 13.21 4.74
N PRO A 139 -5.71 13.43 5.86
CA PRO A 139 -4.26 13.23 5.92
C PRO A 139 -3.83 11.80 5.56
N PHE A 140 -4.54 10.78 6.04
CA PHE A 140 -4.23 9.39 5.71
C PHE A 140 -4.44 9.09 4.22
N LEU A 141 -5.53 9.60 3.63
CA LEU A 141 -5.83 9.44 2.21
C LEU A 141 -4.75 10.03 1.30
N ILE A 142 -4.16 11.18 1.69
CA ILE A 142 -3.09 11.84 0.93
C ILE A 142 -1.74 11.17 1.22
N SER A 143 -1.50 10.77 2.47
CA SER A 143 -0.22 10.16 2.89
C SER A 143 0.01 8.82 2.20
N THR A 144 -1.03 8.00 1.99
CA THR A 144 -0.93 6.69 1.36
C THR A 144 -0.28 6.77 -0.03
N PRO A 145 -0.82 7.44 -1.05
CA PRO A 145 -0.14 7.47 -2.34
C PRO A 145 1.24 8.17 -2.25
N LEU A 146 1.40 9.16 -1.38
CA LEU A 146 2.68 9.84 -1.22
C LEU A 146 3.76 8.88 -0.69
N LEU A 147 3.47 8.12 0.38
CA LEU A 147 4.43 7.17 0.95
C LEU A 147 4.70 6.01 -0.01
N PHE A 148 3.70 5.53 -0.73
CA PHE A 148 3.90 4.51 -1.76
C PHE A 148 4.90 4.95 -2.82
N PHE A 149 4.74 6.15 -3.39
CA PHE A 149 5.67 6.69 -4.39
C PHE A 149 7.05 7.00 -3.78
N CYS A 150 7.12 7.46 -2.54
CA CYS A 150 8.39 7.63 -1.83
C CYS A 150 9.11 6.30 -1.65
N GLY A 151 8.40 5.24 -1.26
CA GLY A 151 8.96 3.89 -1.15
C GLY A 151 9.47 3.35 -2.48
N ALA A 152 8.69 3.53 -3.54
CA ALA A 152 9.08 3.16 -4.89
C ALA A 152 10.32 3.92 -5.37
N ALA A 153 10.38 5.22 -5.13
CA ALA A 153 11.54 6.06 -5.45
C ALA A 153 12.77 5.64 -4.64
N PHE A 154 12.61 5.35 -3.36
CA PHE A 154 13.69 4.86 -2.51
C PHE A 154 14.25 3.52 -3.03
N ALA A 155 13.38 2.59 -3.42
CA ALA A 155 13.80 1.33 -4.03
C ALA A 155 14.58 1.55 -5.33
N TYR A 156 14.07 2.42 -6.21
CA TYR A 156 14.65 2.67 -7.53
C TYR A 156 16.00 3.41 -7.48
N TYR A 157 16.09 4.47 -6.66
CA TYR A 157 17.29 5.33 -6.62
C TYR A 157 18.34 4.89 -5.61
N VAL A 158 17.95 4.18 -4.54
CA VAL A 158 18.87 3.82 -3.45
C VAL A 158 19.10 2.32 -3.39
N VAL A 159 18.04 1.52 -3.24
CA VAL A 159 18.21 0.09 -2.96
C VAL A 159 18.71 -0.67 -4.17
N PHE A 160 18.08 -0.45 -5.32
CA PHE A 160 18.40 -1.18 -6.54
C PHE A 160 19.84 -0.98 -7.03
N PRO A 161 20.40 0.25 -7.15
CA PRO A 161 21.77 0.45 -7.57
C PRO A 161 22.77 -0.23 -6.65
N ASN A 162 22.55 -0.19 -5.33
CA ASN A 162 23.42 -0.83 -4.35
C ASN A 162 23.34 -2.37 -4.42
N ALA A 163 22.12 -2.92 -4.57
CA ALA A 163 21.94 -4.36 -4.74
C ALA A 163 22.62 -4.86 -6.02
N TYR A 164 22.47 -4.12 -7.12
CA TYR A 164 23.08 -4.52 -8.38
C TYR A 164 24.61 -4.39 -8.36
N ALA A 165 25.16 -3.33 -7.75
CA ALA A 165 26.60 -3.19 -7.53
C ALA A 165 27.17 -4.36 -6.71
N PHE A 166 26.42 -4.84 -5.73
CA PHE A 166 26.77 -6.03 -4.97
C PHE A 166 26.84 -7.28 -5.86
N PHE A 167 25.85 -7.52 -6.73
CA PHE A 167 25.91 -8.66 -7.65
C PHE A 167 27.09 -8.57 -8.64
N LEU A 168 27.40 -7.38 -9.11
CA LEU A 168 28.58 -7.15 -9.97
C LEU A 168 29.90 -7.44 -9.25
N SER A 169 29.97 -7.33 -7.93
CA SER A 169 31.17 -7.62 -7.15
C SER A 169 31.60 -9.10 -7.18
N PHE A 170 30.70 -10.00 -7.57
CA PHE A 170 31.01 -11.43 -7.76
C PHE A 170 31.64 -11.76 -9.10
N GLU A 171 31.78 -10.78 -9.98
CA GLU A 171 32.46 -10.98 -11.27
C GLU A 171 33.97 -11.12 -11.06
N SER A 172 34.55 -12.00 -11.82
CA SER A 172 36.00 -12.20 -11.82
C SER A 172 36.54 -12.21 -13.27
N PRO A 173 37.65 -11.51 -13.53
CA PRO A 173 38.29 -11.58 -14.82
C PRO A 173 38.89 -12.99 -15.06
N ALA A 174 39.06 -13.36 -16.32
CA ALA A 174 39.77 -14.58 -16.68
C ALA A 174 41.23 -14.51 -16.19
N THR A 175 41.67 -15.61 -15.58
CA THR A 175 43.08 -15.82 -15.22
C THR A 175 43.57 -17.09 -15.90
N GLU A 176 44.89 -17.36 -15.89
CA GLU A 176 45.45 -18.57 -16.51
C GLU A 176 44.83 -19.88 -15.97
N THR A 177 44.29 -19.87 -14.78
CA THR A 177 43.71 -21.04 -14.10
C THR A 177 42.19 -20.99 -13.93
N MET A 178 41.51 -19.86 -14.21
CA MET A 178 40.08 -19.69 -14.04
C MET A 178 39.41 -19.01 -15.22
N LEU A 179 38.22 -19.51 -15.59
CA LEU A 179 37.35 -18.87 -16.57
C LEU A 179 36.79 -17.56 -16.02
N ALA A 180 36.58 -16.58 -16.90
CA ALA A 180 35.90 -15.36 -16.52
C ALA A 180 34.44 -15.67 -16.03
N ILE A 181 34.07 -15.09 -14.93
CA ILE A 181 32.67 -15.09 -14.44
C ILE A 181 32.12 -13.69 -14.72
N GLN A 182 31.18 -13.59 -15.62
CA GLN A 182 30.51 -12.35 -15.98
C GLN A 182 28.98 -12.50 -15.78
N LEU A 183 28.34 -11.46 -15.29
CA LEU A 183 26.91 -11.42 -15.13
C LEU A 183 26.25 -11.03 -16.47
N GLU A 184 25.66 -12.00 -17.16
CA GLU A 184 24.80 -11.76 -18.31
C GLU A 184 23.34 -11.65 -17.84
N ALA A 185 22.85 -10.42 -17.71
CA ALA A 185 21.52 -10.18 -17.21
C ALA A 185 20.47 -10.48 -18.30
N LYS A 186 19.57 -11.43 -18.02
CA LYS A 186 18.38 -11.65 -18.84
C LYS A 186 17.35 -10.56 -18.57
N VAL A 187 16.80 -9.99 -19.65
CA VAL A 187 15.83 -8.89 -19.58
C VAL A 187 14.68 -9.19 -18.64
N ASN A 188 14.06 -10.36 -18.80
CA ASN A 188 12.90 -10.75 -17.99
C ASN A 188 13.23 -10.92 -16.49
N GLU A 189 14.38 -11.50 -16.16
CA GLU A 189 14.81 -11.71 -14.77
C GLU A 189 15.13 -10.37 -14.09
N TYR A 190 15.89 -9.53 -14.80
CA TYR A 190 16.23 -8.19 -14.37
C TYR A 190 14.98 -7.33 -14.06
N LEU A 191 14.10 -7.18 -15.05
CA LEU A 191 12.90 -6.36 -14.88
C LEU A 191 11.94 -6.94 -13.82
N SER A 192 11.81 -8.26 -13.77
CA SER A 192 10.99 -8.89 -12.72
C SER A 192 11.55 -8.62 -11.32
N PHE A 193 12.87 -8.60 -11.16
CA PHE A 193 13.51 -8.25 -9.90
C PHE A 193 13.29 -6.78 -9.53
N VAL A 194 13.56 -5.86 -10.46
CA VAL A 194 13.38 -4.40 -10.26
C VAL A 194 11.94 -4.07 -9.91
N MET A 195 10.98 -4.52 -10.72
CA MET A 195 9.56 -4.26 -10.50
C MET A 195 9.07 -4.84 -9.18
N ARG A 196 9.49 -6.06 -8.82
CA ARG A 196 9.14 -6.68 -7.54
C ARG A 196 9.69 -5.88 -6.36
N LEU A 197 10.95 -5.44 -6.46
CA LEU A 197 11.59 -4.64 -5.42
C LEU A 197 10.88 -3.29 -5.22
N ILE A 198 10.59 -2.58 -6.31
CA ILE A 198 9.89 -1.29 -6.27
C ILE A 198 8.49 -1.45 -5.67
N LEU A 199 7.72 -2.46 -6.06
CA LEU A 199 6.40 -2.76 -5.49
C LEU A 199 6.48 -3.09 -4.00
N ALA A 200 7.45 -3.92 -3.62
CA ALA A 200 7.64 -4.31 -2.24
C ALA A 200 7.90 -3.10 -1.35
N PHE A 201 8.83 -2.23 -1.74
CA PHE A 201 9.12 -1.01 -0.99
C PHE A 201 7.93 -0.04 -0.98
N GLY A 202 7.24 0.13 -2.12
CA GLY A 202 6.02 0.94 -2.17
C GLY A 202 5.00 0.48 -1.11
N ILE A 203 4.71 -0.81 -1.05
CA ILE A 203 3.78 -1.39 -0.07
C ILE A 203 4.33 -1.30 1.36
N CYS A 204 5.63 -1.55 1.57
CA CYS A 204 6.24 -1.48 2.89
C CYS A 204 6.22 -0.08 3.49
N PHE A 205 6.29 0.96 2.66
CA PHE A 205 6.17 2.34 3.10
C PHE A 205 4.76 2.71 3.57
N GLU A 206 3.75 1.88 3.31
CA GLU A 206 2.41 2.01 3.90
C GLU A 206 2.35 1.58 5.38
N LEU A 207 3.36 0.88 5.91
CA LEU A 207 3.36 0.42 7.31
C LEU A 207 3.07 1.53 8.32
N PRO A 208 3.69 2.74 8.25
CA PRO A 208 3.41 3.82 9.19
C PRO A 208 1.96 4.28 9.13
N VAL A 209 1.36 4.32 7.94
CA VAL A 209 -0.03 4.73 7.74
C VAL A 209 -0.98 3.69 8.31
N ILE A 210 -0.77 2.42 7.96
CA ILE A 210 -1.63 1.31 8.42
C ILE A 210 -1.58 1.18 9.94
N LEU A 211 -0.37 1.17 10.55
CA LEU A 211 -0.22 1.03 11.99
C LEU A 211 -0.76 2.25 12.75
N SER A 212 -0.58 3.46 12.21
CA SER A 212 -1.12 4.69 12.78
C SER A 212 -2.65 4.70 12.76
N LEU A 213 -3.26 4.20 11.68
CA LEU A 213 -4.72 4.07 11.61
C LEU A 213 -5.24 3.05 12.62
N LEU A 214 -4.61 1.86 12.69
CA LEU A 214 -4.99 0.83 13.67
C LEU A 214 -4.80 1.31 15.12
N GLY A 215 -3.77 2.13 15.36
CA GLY A 215 -3.56 2.79 16.65
C GLY A 215 -4.67 3.78 16.96
N ARG A 216 -5.07 4.60 15.98
CA ARG A 216 -6.18 5.55 16.15
C ARG A 216 -7.52 4.86 16.35
N ALA A 217 -7.74 3.73 15.71
CA ALA A 217 -8.93 2.89 15.90
C ALA A 217 -8.96 2.15 17.24
N GLY A 218 -7.90 2.25 18.05
CA GLY A 218 -7.79 1.59 19.34
C GLY A 218 -7.42 0.09 19.27
N PHE A 219 -7.14 -0.44 18.08
CA PHE A 219 -6.72 -1.85 17.94
C PHE A 219 -5.27 -2.10 18.35
N LEU A 220 -4.41 -1.08 18.25
CA LEU A 220 -3.00 -1.17 18.59
C LEU A 220 -2.59 -0.04 19.52
N THR A 221 -1.65 -0.34 20.42
CA THR A 221 -1.01 0.63 21.29
C THR A 221 0.48 0.72 21.03
N SER A 222 1.08 1.89 21.23
CA SER A 222 2.52 2.10 21.08
C SER A 222 3.32 1.16 21.98
N ARG A 223 2.82 0.91 23.19
CA ARG A 223 3.42 -0.04 24.13
C ARG A 223 3.33 -1.48 23.62
N GLY A 224 2.17 -1.91 23.10
CA GLY A 224 1.99 -3.25 22.52
C GLY A 224 2.88 -3.50 21.31
N LEU A 225 3.07 -2.47 20.45
CA LEU A 225 4.03 -2.54 19.34
C LEU A 225 5.48 -2.68 19.85
N MET A 226 5.87 -1.89 20.86
CA MET A 226 7.20 -1.98 21.47
C MET A 226 7.45 -3.34 22.13
N GLU A 227 6.51 -3.92 22.84
CA GLU A 227 6.65 -5.23 23.48
C GLU A 227 6.84 -6.34 22.46
N ARG A 228 6.23 -6.22 21.27
CA ARG A 228 6.28 -7.22 20.19
C ARG A 228 7.32 -6.94 19.11
N TRP A 229 8.24 -6.01 19.33
CA TRP A 229 9.24 -5.63 18.32
C TRP A 229 10.05 -6.81 17.78
N ARG A 230 10.37 -7.80 18.64
CA ARG A 230 11.12 -9.02 18.24
C ARG A 230 10.36 -9.84 17.20
N ILE A 231 9.05 -9.98 17.38
CA ILE A 231 8.17 -10.69 16.45
C ILE A 231 8.08 -9.92 15.15
N ALA A 232 7.92 -8.58 15.21
CA ALA A 232 7.89 -7.73 14.03
C ALA A 232 9.17 -7.85 13.20
N VAL A 233 10.34 -7.85 13.84
CA VAL A 233 11.64 -8.06 13.15
C VAL A 233 11.67 -9.42 12.44
N VAL A 234 11.24 -10.50 13.09
CA VAL A 234 11.19 -11.83 12.46
C VAL A 234 10.26 -11.83 11.24
N ILE A 235 9.07 -11.22 11.36
CA ILE A 235 8.13 -11.11 10.26
C ILE A 235 8.74 -10.29 9.10
N ILE A 236 9.40 -9.17 9.41
CA ILE A 236 10.06 -8.32 8.40
C ILE A 236 11.13 -9.10 7.64
N PHE A 237 12.01 -9.82 8.34
CA PHE A 237 13.03 -10.65 7.68
C PHE A 237 12.43 -11.78 6.87
N THR A 238 11.36 -12.42 7.35
CA THR A 238 10.64 -13.47 6.61
C THR A 238 10.03 -12.91 5.32
N LEU A 239 9.35 -11.77 5.40
CA LEU A 239 8.80 -11.11 4.21
C LEU A 239 9.90 -10.68 3.24
N SER A 240 10.99 -10.12 3.75
CA SER A 240 12.14 -9.74 2.93
C SER A 240 12.73 -10.95 2.18
N ALA A 241 12.89 -12.09 2.86
CA ALA A 241 13.40 -13.33 2.24
C ALA A 241 12.47 -13.91 1.17
N ILE A 242 11.16 -13.71 1.28
CA ILE A 242 10.19 -14.16 0.26
C ILE A 242 10.22 -13.26 -0.98
N ILE A 243 10.40 -11.94 -0.77
CA ILE A 243 10.33 -10.94 -1.84
C ILE A 243 11.63 -10.87 -2.65
N THR A 244 12.79 -10.95 -1.95
CA THR A 244 14.11 -10.85 -2.58
C THR A 244 14.58 -12.22 -3.10
N PRO A 245 15.52 -12.25 -4.07
CA PRO A 245 16.25 -13.47 -4.37
C PRO A 245 16.89 -14.06 -3.10
N PRO A 246 17.24 -15.34 -3.11
CA PRO A 246 17.81 -16.00 -1.91
C PRO A 246 19.27 -15.55 -1.68
N ASP A 247 19.47 -14.27 -1.42
CA ASP A 247 20.73 -13.66 -1.05
C ASP A 247 20.59 -12.81 0.22
N ILE A 248 21.62 -12.82 1.07
CA ILE A 248 21.62 -12.15 2.37
C ILE A 248 21.62 -10.63 2.20
N PHE A 249 22.31 -10.12 1.17
CA PHE A 249 22.46 -8.68 0.98
C PHE A 249 21.12 -8.03 0.64
N SER A 250 20.43 -8.52 -0.38
CA SER A 250 19.10 -7.97 -0.79
C SER A 250 18.08 -8.14 0.32
N MET A 251 18.10 -9.27 1.05
CA MET A 251 17.24 -9.50 2.20
C MET A 251 17.45 -8.45 3.29
N VAL A 252 18.70 -8.17 3.67
CA VAL A 252 19.03 -7.17 4.69
C VAL A 252 18.75 -5.75 4.18
N ALA A 253 19.07 -5.47 2.92
CA ALA A 253 18.79 -4.17 2.29
C ALA A 253 17.31 -3.81 2.27
N LEU A 254 16.40 -4.81 2.17
CA LEU A 254 14.97 -4.63 2.29
C LEU A 254 14.53 -4.56 3.76
N ALA A 255 15.08 -5.42 4.63
CA ALA A 255 14.65 -5.51 6.02
C ALA A 255 14.99 -4.26 6.84
N LEU A 256 16.17 -3.66 6.66
CA LEU A 256 16.61 -2.50 7.44
C LEU A 256 15.67 -1.28 7.32
N PRO A 257 15.30 -0.82 6.11
CA PRO A 257 14.31 0.25 5.96
C PRO A 257 12.95 -0.10 6.56
N MET A 258 12.51 -1.36 6.45
CA MET A 258 11.24 -1.81 7.04
C MET A 258 11.27 -1.74 8.57
N ILE A 259 12.39 -2.11 9.22
CA ILE A 259 12.56 -1.99 10.67
C ILE A 259 12.53 -0.51 11.08
N LEU A 260 13.15 0.37 10.30
CA LEU A 260 13.11 1.81 10.54
C LEU A 260 11.69 2.35 10.42
N LEU A 261 10.95 1.97 9.37
CA LEU A 261 9.54 2.35 9.19
C LEU A 261 8.65 1.84 10.31
N TYR A 262 8.91 0.62 10.82
CA TYR A 262 8.21 0.10 11.99
C TYR A 262 8.48 0.95 13.23
N GLY A 263 9.75 1.37 13.45
CA GLY A 263 10.11 2.30 14.52
C GLY A 263 9.40 3.65 14.40
N ILE A 264 9.35 4.23 13.19
CA ILE A 264 8.59 5.47 12.90
C ILE A 264 7.10 5.26 13.23
N SER A 265 6.53 4.11 12.87
CA SER A 265 5.13 3.79 13.15
C SER A 265 4.83 3.78 14.66
N ILE A 266 5.73 3.24 15.49
CA ILE A 266 5.59 3.26 16.96
C ILE A 266 5.53 4.71 17.47
N VAL A 267 6.41 5.57 16.96
CA VAL A 267 6.44 6.99 17.33
C VAL A 267 5.14 7.69 16.91
N MET A 268 4.66 7.44 15.70
CA MET A 268 3.40 8.02 15.19
C MET A 268 2.20 7.57 16.03
N VAL A 269 2.08 6.28 16.34
CA VAL A 269 1.01 5.76 17.21
C VAL A 269 1.08 6.41 18.58
N ARG A 270 2.27 6.56 19.17
CA ARG A 270 2.45 7.22 20.47
C ARG A 270 2.03 8.69 20.45
N LEU A 271 2.28 9.41 19.36
CA LEU A 271 1.84 10.80 19.20
C LEU A 271 0.31 10.90 19.09
N ILE A 272 -0.31 9.95 18.40
CA ILE A 272 -1.77 9.86 18.29
C ILE A 272 -2.40 9.57 19.67
N GLU A 273 -1.87 8.60 20.42
CA GLU A 273 -2.34 8.26 21.79
C GLU A 273 -2.24 9.44 22.75
N ARG A 274 -1.24 10.30 22.59
CA ARG A 274 -1.05 11.47 23.46
C ARG A 274 -2.06 12.59 23.19
N ASN A 275 -2.63 12.64 22.01
CA ASN A 275 -3.57 13.66 21.57
C ASN A 275 -5.03 13.25 21.76
N HIS A 276 -5.27 12.06 22.26
CA HIS A 276 -6.55 11.53 22.73
C HIS A 276 -6.59 11.51 24.25
#